data_9116e1385591daf12fce599519100f24
#
_entry.id   9116e1385591daf12fce599519100f24
#
_cell.length_a   1.000
_cell.length_b   1.000
_cell.length_c   1.000
_cell.angle_alpha   90.00
_cell.angle_beta   90.00
_cell.angle_gamma   90.00
#
_symmetry.space_group_name_H-M   'P 1'
#
loop_
_entity.id
_entity.type
_entity.pdbx_description
1 polymer ?
#
loop_
_entity_poly.entity_id
_entity_poly.type
_entity_poly.pdbx_seq_one_letter_code
_entity_poly.pdbx_strand_id
1 'polypeptide(L)'
;QTTLEAMDSLRDARIPVAGYISQPGSQELINALKLGLCPLEVADCDRCPWQAENQLGFNEDEIGAIQDDLWRGHGLPCSPLEGLNDAVLVSHVLSPGQRTPLYLSTSKILNEYGSHRIYYFYLDVGAEIGRVEIPEWVATDPELLELVHACMCDQADKGQGYPVALAEAHERAVVRGADRDTFYRFLRDTFVKNNIQTSISTKSFKKRYVGI
;
A
#
# COMPACT_ATOMS: atom_id res chain seq x y z
N GLN A 1 25.53 -4.05 3.35
CA GLN A 1 24.61 -5.15 3.03
C GLN A 1 23.35 -4.55 2.45
N THR A 2 22.91 -5.00 1.27
CA THR A 2 21.69 -4.51 0.64
C THR A 2 20.45 -5.14 1.29
N THR A 3 19.28 -4.53 1.08
CA THR A 3 18.00 -5.09 1.57
C THR A 3 17.75 -6.49 1.00
N LEU A 4 18.09 -6.73 -0.27
CA LEU A 4 17.92 -8.04 -0.92
C LEU A 4 18.82 -9.11 -0.31
N GLU A 5 20.08 -8.80 0.00
CA GLU A 5 21.00 -9.72 0.71
C GLU A 5 20.46 -10.08 2.11
N ALA A 6 19.84 -9.12 2.81
CA ALA A 6 19.19 -9.39 4.08
C ALA A 6 17.98 -10.33 3.90
N MET A 7 17.16 -10.11 2.87
CA MET A 7 16.04 -11.00 2.54
C MET A 7 16.51 -12.42 2.21
N ASP A 8 17.59 -12.57 1.42
CA ASP A 8 18.20 -13.87 1.13
C ASP A 8 18.64 -14.58 2.42
N SER A 9 19.33 -13.85 3.32
CA SER A 9 19.80 -14.42 4.58
C SER A 9 18.65 -14.88 5.48
N LEU A 10 17.55 -14.13 5.53
CA LEU A 10 16.35 -14.48 6.30
C LEU A 10 15.62 -15.69 5.70
N ARG A 11 15.52 -15.73 4.36
CA ARG A 11 14.98 -16.91 3.65
C ARG A 11 15.77 -18.17 3.99
N ASP A 12 17.09 -18.11 3.85
CA ASP A 12 17.98 -19.26 4.06
C ASP A 12 17.94 -19.73 5.52
N ALA A 13 17.69 -18.82 6.46
CA ALA A 13 17.48 -19.15 7.87
C ALA A 13 16.02 -19.57 8.20
N ARG A 14 15.10 -19.60 7.23
CA ARG A 14 13.66 -19.83 7.43
C ARG A 14 13.02 -18.86 8.45
N ILE A 15 13.49 -17.62 8.48
CA ILE A 15 12.91 -16.58 9.34
C ILE A 15 11.88 -15.81 8.53
N PRO A 16 10.59 -15.81 8.91
CA PRO A 16 9.57 -15.10 8.17
C PRO A 16 9.76 -13.58 8.27
N VAL A 17 9.44 -12.89 7.18
CA VAL A 17 9.40 -11.44 7.10
C VAL A 17 8.01 -11.04 6.68
N ALA A 18 7.46 -10.01 7.31
CA ALA A 18 6.18 -9.44 6.94
C ALA A 18 6.20 -7.92 7.08
N GLY A 19 5.58 -7.24 6.13
CA GLY A 19 5.22 -5.82 6.21
C GLY A 19 3.76 -5.67 6.60
N TYR A 20 3.42 -4.62 7.34
CA TYR A 20 2.04 -4.28 7.68
C TYR A 20 1.71 -2.86 7.23
N ILE A 21 0.62 -2.71 6.51
CA ILE A 21 0.10 -1.43 6.05
C ILE A 21 -1.27 -1.22 6.70
N SER A 22 -1.33 -0.25 7.61
CA SER A 22 -2.56 0.22 8.24
C SER A 22 -3.42 0.98 7.24
N GLN A 23 -4.72 0.75 7.25
CA GLN A 23 -5.70 1.43 6.41
C GLN A 23 -5.27 1.52 4.93
N PRO A 24 -5.02 0.39 4.25
CA PRO A 24 -4.50 0.39 2.90
C PRO A 24 -5.48 1.03 1.92
N GLY A 25 -4.99 2.00 1.13
CA GLY A 25 -5.75 2.64 0.05
C GLY A 25 -5.63 1.93 -1.29
N SER A 26 -5.08 0.71 -1.34
CA SER A 26 -4.88 -0.06 -2.57
C SER A 26 -6.20 -0.46 -3.22
N GLN A 27 -6.15 -0.61 -4.54
CA GLN A 27 -7.28 -0.99 -5.40
C GLN A 27 -6.92 -2.18 -6.32
N GLU A 28 -5.95 -3.00 -5.96
CA GLU A 28 -5.50 -4.11 -6.81
C GLU A 28 -6.63 -5.13 -7.01
N LEU A 29 -7.33 -5.49 -5.92
CA LEU A 29 -8.47 -6.40 -5.96
C LEU A 29 -9.68 -5.76 -6.65
N ILE A 30 -9.99 -4.50 -6.34
CA ILE A 30 -11.05 -3.73 -7.00
C ILE A 30 -10.80 -3.65 -8.51
N ASN A 31 -9.56 -3.37 -8.92
CA ASN A 31 -9.22 -3.30 -10.35
C ASN A 31 -9.33 -4.67 -11.04
N ALA A 32 -8.95 -5.75 -10.38
CA ALA A 32 -9.17 -7.10 -10.89
C ALA A 32 -10.67 -7.41 -11.08
N LEU A 33 -11.51 -7.00 -10.13
CA LEU A 33 -12.96 -7.15 -10.25
C LEU A 33 -13.54 -6.29 -11.38
N LYS A 34 -13.07 -5.04 -11.55
CA LYS A 34 -13.47 -4.19 -12.68
C LYS A 34 -13.15 -4.86 -14.02
N LEU A 35 -11.99 -5.47 -14.16
CA LEU A 35 -11.62 -6.23 -15.35
C LEU A 35 -12.56 -7.42 -15.58
N GLY A 36 -12.89 -8.15 -14.52
CA GLY A 36 -13.81 -9.29 -14.60
C GLY A 36 -15.26 -8.92 -14.95
N LEU A 37 -15.66 -7.68 -14.61
CA LEU A 37 -16.99 -7.15 -14.96
C LEU A 37 -17.02 -6.43 -16.32
N CYS A 38 -15.87 -6.18 -16.92
CA CYS A 38 -15.77 -5.48 -18.20
C CYS A 38 -16.39 -6.34 -19.31
N PRO A 39 -17.35 -5.85 -20.09
CA PRO A 39 -17.97 -6.59 -21.18
C PRO A 39 -17.11 -6.62 -22.44
N LEU A 40 -16.02 -5.85 -22.49
CA LEU A 40 -15.13 -5.81 -23.64
C LEU A 40 -14.22 -7.05 -23.65
N GLU A 41 -13.96 -7.59 -24.82
CA GLU A 41 -13.04 -8.71 -25.03
C GLU A 41 -11.62 -8.38 -24.54
N VAL A 42 -11.21 -7.10 -24.72
CA VAL A 42 -9.97 -6.55 -24.17
C VAL A 42 -10.33 -5.31 -23.37
N ALA A 43 -10.12 -5.38 -22.06
CA ALA A 43 -10.37 -4.25 -21.17
C ALA A 43 -9.30 -3.17 -21.38
N ASP A 44 -9.72 -2.02 -21.89
CA ASP A 44 -8.90 -0.81 -22.03
C ASP A 44 -9.66 0.36 -21.38
N CYS A 45 -9.32 0.64 -20.11
CA CYS A 45 -10.00 1.69 -19.35
C CYS A 45 -9.70 3.09 -19.89
N ASP A 46 -8.53 3.29 -20.52
CA ASP A 46 -8.16 4.59 -21.10
C ASP A 46 -8.93 4.89 -22.40
N ARG A 47 -9.47 3.84 -23.05
CA ARG A 47 -10.28 3.93 -24.25
C ARG A 47 -11.69 3.38 -24.05
N CYS A 48 -12.16 3.37 -22.81
CA CYS A 48 -13.47 2.82 -22.47
C CYS A 48 -14.58 3.61 -23.19
N PRO A 49 -15.39 2.96 -24.06
CA PRO A 49 -16.41 3.64 -24.84
C PRO A 49 -17.55 4.23 -23.99
N TRP A 50 -17.71 3.76 -22.75
CA TRP A 50 -18.69 4.33 -21.81
C TRP A 50 -18.22 5.64 -21.15
N GLN A 51 -16.95 6.04 -21.32
CA GLN A 51 -16.48 7.35 -20.88
C GLN A 51 -16.74 8.38 -21.99
N ALA A 52 -17.42 9.47 -21.64
CA ALA A 52 -17.86 10.48 -22.61
C ALA A 52 -16.69 11.06 -23.46
N GLU A 53 -15.53 11.19 -22.86
CA GLU A 53 -14.31 11.69 -23.51
C GLU A 53 -13.74 10.73 -24.58
N ASN A 54 -14.08 9.45 -24.53
CA ASN A 54 -13.62 8.43 -25.48
C ASN A 54 -14.59 8.16 -26.62
N GLN A 55 -15.76 8.81 -26.64
CA GLN A 55 -16.80 8.58 -27.64
C GLN A 55 -16.48 9.19 -29.03
N LEU A 56 -15.44 10.00 -29.14
CA LEU A 56 -15.01 10.67 -30.36
C LEU A 56 -14.65 9.71 -31.55
N GLY A 57 -14.51 8.41 -31.30
CA GLY A 57 -14.17 7.40 -32.30
C GLY A 57 -15.36 6.50 -32.72
N PHE A 58 -16.54 6.68 -32.10
CA PHE A 58 -17.70 5.83 -32.30
C PHE A 58 -18.71 6.51 -33.23
N ASN A 59 -19.44 5.73 -34.03
CA ASN A 59 -20.53 6.25 -34.86
C ASN A 59 -21.79 6.55 -34.01
N GLU A 60 -22.74 7.27 -34.58
CA GLU A 60 -23.96 7.71 -33.88
C GLU A 60 -24.80 6.53 -33.37
N ASP A 61 -24.85 5.41 -34.10
CA ASP A 61 -25.59 4.22 -33.68
C ASP A 61 -24.95 3.52 -32.49
N GLU A 62 -23.60 3.44 -32.46
CA GLU A 62 -22.83 2.88 -31.34
C GLU A 62 -22.95 3.76 -30.11
N ILE A 63 -22.88 5.08 -30.26
CA ILE A 63 -23.09 6.04 -29.16
C ILE A 63 -24.54 5.94 -28.65
N GLY A 64 -25.52 5.81 -29.54
CA GLY A 64 -26.91 5.62 -29.17
C GLY A 64 -27.15 4.36 -28.36
N ALA A 65 -26.54 3.24 -28.73
CA ALA A 65 -26.62 1.98 -27.98
C ALA A 65 -26.00 2.08 -26.58
N ILE A 66 -24.85 2.76 -26.45
CA ILE A 66 -24.17 3.02 -25.18
C ILE A 66 -25.03 3.92 -24.28
N GLN A 67 -25.62 4.98 -24.86
CA GLN A 67 -26.50 5.91 -24.14
C GLN A 67 -27.80 5.23 -23.69
N ASP A 68 -28.38 4.36 -24.53
CA ASP A 68 -29.57 3.57 -24.18
C ASP A 68 -29.30 2.63 -23.00
N ASP A 69 -28.13 2.02 -22.94
CA ASP A 69 -27.69 1.15 -21.83
C ASP A 69 -27.51 1.96 -20.53
N LEU A 70 -26.89 3.13 -20.61
CA LEU A 70 -26.77 4.08 -19.50
C LEU A 70 -28.15 4.59 -19.04
N TRP A 71 -29.09 4.89 -19.95
CA TRP A 71 -30.44 5.37 -19.66
C TRP A 71 -31.33 4.30 -19.01
N ARG A 72 -31.14 3.04 -19.32
CA ARG A 72 -31.87 1.92 -18.71
C ARG A 72 -31.42 1.63 -17.26
N GLY A 73 -30.54 2.45 -16.70
CA GLY A 73 -30.03 2.30 -15.35
C GLY A 73 -28.96 1.20 -15.22
N HIS A 74 -28.52 0.67 -16.33
CA HIS A 74 -27.40 -0.26 -16.42
C HIS A 74 -26.08 0.48 -16.48
N GLY A 75 -25.79 1.47 -15.66
CA GLY A 75 -24.53 2.21 -15.69
C GLY A 75 -23.32 1.36 -16.12
N LEU A 76 -22.15 1.91 -16.23
CA LEU A 76 -20.92 1.14 -16.48
C LEU A 76 -20.94 -0.12 -15.59
N PRO A 77 -20.76 -1.33 -16.11
CA PRO A 77 -20.74 -2.56 -15.29
C PRO A 77 -19.76 -2.50 -14.13
N CYS A 78 -18.70 -1.68 -14.26
CA CYS A 78 -17.70 -1.43 -13.21
C CYS A 78 -18.04 -0.23 -12.31
N SER A 79 -19.08 0.59 -12.61
CA SER A 79 -19.41 1.78 -11.83
C SER A 79 -19.75 1.52 -10.36
N PRO A 80 -20.34 0.38 -9.95
CA PRO A 80 -20.55 0.06 -8.55
C PRO A 80 -19.25 -0.05 -7.72
N LEU A 81 -18.12 -0.22 -8.42
CA LEU A 81 -16.80 -0.32 -7.80
C LEU A 81 -16.02 1.00 -7.80
N GLU A 82 -16.61 2.08 -8.33
CA GLU A 82 -15.98 3.40 -8.31
C GLU A 82 -15.89 3.96 -6.90
N GLY A 83 -14.72 4.56 -6.60
CA GLY A 83 -14.46 5.14 -5.27
C GLY A 83 -14.21 4.13 -4.15
N LEU A 84 -14.34 2.83 -4.41
CA LEU A 84 -14.00 1.79 -3.45
C LEU A 84 -12.49 1.50 -3.45
N ASN A 85 -12.00 1.07 -2.28
CA ASN A 85 -10.70 0.45 -2.14
C ASN A 85 -10.86 -1.00 -1.64
N ASP A 86 -9.78 -1.75 -1.70
CA ASP A 86 -9.79 -3.17 -1.34
C ASP A 86 -10.20 -3.38 0.13
N ALA A 87 -9.76 -2.50 1.05
CA ALA A 87 -10.08 -2.62 2.46
C ALA A 87 -11.59 -2.49 2.73
N VAL A 88 -12.27 -1.56 2.05
CA VAL A 88 -13.72 -1.41 2.16
C VAL A 88 -14.43 -2.68 1.68
N LEU A 89 -14.04 -3.21 0.50
CA LEU A 89 -14.62 -4.45 -0.02
C LEU A 89 -14.44 -5.61 0.96
N VAL A 90 -13.21 -5.78 1.45
CA VAL A 90 -12.82 -6.90 2.32
C VAL A 90 -13.50 -6.81 3.70
N SER A 91 -13.72 -5.61 4.23
CA SER A 91 -14.41 -5.42 5.52
C SER A 91 -15.84 -5.96 5.55
N HIS A 92 -16.46 -6.17 4.40
CA HIS A 92 -17.81 -6.76 4.30
C HIS A 92 -17.82 -8.29 4.31
N VAL A 93 -16.66 -8.93 4.17
CA VAL A 93 -16.55 -10.40 4.03
C VAL A 93 -15.71 -11.05 5.13
N LEU A 94 -14.79 -10.31 5.76
CA LEU A 94 -13.99 -10.82 6.86
C LEU A 94 -14.63 -10.52 8.22
N SER A 95 -14.33 -11.37 9.18
CA SER A 95 -14.55 -11.13 10.61
C SER A 95 -13.21 -10.97 11.32
N PRO A 96 -13.18 -10.35 12.52
CA PRO A 96 -11.96 -10.18 13.28
C PRO A 96 -11.13 -11.47 13.42
N GLY A 97 -9.85 -11.38 13.15
CA GLY A 97 -8.91 -12.50 13.11
C GLY A 97 -8.90 -13.29 11.80
N GLN A 98 -9.79 -13.00 10.85
CA GLN A 98 -9.80 -13.65 9.54
C GLN A 98 -8.95 -12.90 8.52
N ARG A 99 -8.38 -13.64 7.59
CA ARG A 99 -7.64 -13.11 6.44
C ARG A 99 -8.21 -13.58 5.10
N THR A 100 -7.94 -12.82 4.06
CA THR A 100 -8.23 -13.24 2.68
C THR A 100 -7.28 -14.37 2.23
N PRO A 101 -7.54 -15.01 1.09
CA PRO A 101 -6.52 -15.72 0.34
C PRO A 101 -5.30 -14.84 0.04
N LEU A 102 -4.22 -15.47 -0.40
CA LEU A 102 -3.01 -14.79 -0.84
C LEU A 102 -3.18 -14.24 -2.26
N TYR A 103 -2.73 -13.03 -2.48
CA TYR A 103 -2.65 -12.37 -3.77
C TYR A 103 -1.19 -12.05 -4.10
N LEU A 104 -0.83 -12.15 -5.37
CA LEU A 104 0.47 -11.69 -5.84
C LEU A 104 0.42 -10.18 -6.05
N SER A 105 1.35 -9.44 -5.46
CA SER A 105 1.43 -7.99 -5.66
C SER A 105 1.89 -7.66 -7.08
N THR A 106 1.21 -6.68 -7.69
CA THR A 106 1.50 -6.17 -9.05
C THR A 106 2.24 -4.84 -9.03
N SER A 107 2.73 -4.41 -7.87
CA SER A 107 3.45 -3.15 -7.71
C SER A 107 4.70 -3.08 -8.58
N LYS A 108 4.88 -1.99 -9.33
CA LYS A 108 6.02 -1.79 -10.23
C LYS A 108 7.38 -1.78 -9.51
N ILE A 109 7.40 -1.38 -8.24
CA ILE A 109 8.63 -1.37 -7.44
C ILE A 109 9.23 -2.77 -7.30
N LEU A 110 8.42 -3.83 -7.42
CA LEU A 110 8.87 -5.21 -7.30
C LEU A 110 9.80 -5.64 -8.44
N ASN A 111 9.87 -4.89 -9.54
CA ASN A 111 10.89 -5.10 -10.57
C ASN A 111 12.31 -4.93 -10.03
N GLU A 112 12.48 -4.14 -8.96
CA GLU A 112 13.76 -3.92 -8.29
C GLU A 112 14.09 -4.99 -7.23
N TYR A 113 13.15 -5.90 -6.92
CA TYR A 113 13.32 -6.92 -5.90
C TYR A 113 13.95 -8.23 -6.42
N GLY A 114 14.37 -8.25 -7.70
CA GLY A 114 15.04 -9.39 -8.32
C GLY A 114 14.16 -10.63 -8.33
N SER A 115 14.60 -11.68 -7.64
CA SER A 115 13.85 -12.95 -7.54
C SER A 115 12.80 -12.97 -6.43
N HIS A 116 12.74 -11.94 -5.59
CA HIS A 116 11.80 -11.90 -4.47
C HIS A 116 10.42 -11.43 -4.92
N ARG A 117 9.50 -12.36 -5.11
CA ARG A 117 8.10 -12.05 -5.34
C ARG A 117 7.43 -11.75 -4.01
N ILE A 118 6.56 -10.75 -3.99
CA ILE A 118 5.81 -10.35 -2.80
C ILE A 118 4.36 -10.72 -2.98
N TYR A 119 3.84 -11.45 -2.01
CA TYR A 119 2.42 -11.78 -1.86
C TYR A 119 1.83 -10.91 -0.76
N TYR A 120 0.53 -10.75 -0.78
CA TYR A 120 -0.17 -10.05 0.28
C TYR A 120 -1.52 -10.70 0.59
N PHE A 121 -2.03 -10.40 1.74
CA PHE A 121 -3.39 -10.69 2.15
C PHE A 121 -3.93 -9.54 3.00
N TYR A 122 -5.24 -9.42 3.06
CA TYR A 122 -5.91 -8.53 3.99
C TYR A 122 -6.26 -9.29 5.25
N LEU A 123 -6.09 -8.64 6.40
CA LEU A 123 -6.37 -9.18 7.72
C LEU A 123 -7.30 -8.22 8.47
N ASP A 124 -8.40 -8.73 8.97
CA ASP A 124 -9.25 -7.99 9.90
C ASP A 124 -8.67 -8.12 11.31
N VAL A 125 -8.13 -7.04 11.84
CA VAL A 125 -7.58 -6.99 13.21
C VAL A 125 -8.60 -6.46 14.24
N GLY A 126 -9.88 -6.36 13.85
CA GLY A 126 -10.99 -5.89 14.68
C GLY A 126 -11.17 -4.38 14.65
N ALA A 127 -10.11 -3.59 14.72
CA ALA A 127 -10.16 -2.14 14.64
C ALA A 127 -10.06 -1.61 13.20
N GLU A 128 -9.39 -2.34 12.33
CA GLU A 128 -9.17 -1.99 10.92
C GLU A 128 -8.92 -3.22 10.05
N ILE A 129 -8.98 -3.02 8.75
CA ILE A 129 -8.42 -3.97 7.79
C ILE A 129 -6.97 -3.56 7.51
N GLY A 130 -6.03 -4.41 7.90
CA GLY A 130 -4.62 -4.27 7.57
C GLY A 130 -4.26 -5.04 6.30
N ARG A 131 -3.28 -4.55 5.53
CA ARG A 131 -2.65 -5.32 4.45
C ARG A 131 -1.32 -5.85 4.95
N VAL A 132 -1.17 -7.17 4.90
CA VAL A 132 0.08 -7.86 5.27
C VAL A 132 0.78 -8.29 4.00
N GLU A 133 2.03 -7.87 3.82
CA GLU A 133 2.86 -8.21 2.67
C GLU A 133 3.96 -9.18 3.12
N ILE A 134 4.12 -10.27 2.38
CA ILE A 134 5.06 -11.35 2.68
C ILE A 134 5.80 -11.79 1.42
N PRO A 135 7.06 -12.19 1.52
CA PRO A 135 7.78 -12.75 0.39
C PRO A 135 7.32 -14.17 0.08
N GLU A 136 7.60 -14.62 -1.15
CA GLU A 136 7.15 -15.90 -1.68
C GLU A 136 7.52 -17.10 -0.80
N TRP A 137 8.72 -17.12 -0.19
CA TRP A 137 9.13 -18.23 0.68
C TRP A 137 8.28 -18.34 1.97
N VAL A 138 7.66 -17.23 2.41
CA VAL A 138 6.69 -17.25 3.52
C VAL A 138 5.31 -17.65 2.98
N ALA A 139 4.93 -17.12 1.81
CA ALA A 139 3.63 -17.38 1.20
C ALA A 139 3.43 -18.87 0.81
N THR A 140 4.50 -19.56 0.43
CA THR A 140 4.48 -20.95 -0.03
C THR A 140 4.77 -21.97 1.07
N ASP A 141 5.18 -21.53 2.25
CA ASP A 141 5.38 -22.38 3.43
C ASP A 141 4.20 -22.20 4.41
N PRO A 142 3.32 -23.21 4.55
CA PRO A 142 2.13 -23.07 5.40
C PRO A 142 2.45 -22.80 6.87
N GLU A 143 3.57 -23.31 7.41
CA GLU A 143 3.97 -23.10 8.80
C GLU A 143 4.40 -21.65 9.03
N LEU A 144 5.18 -21.08 8.09
CA LEU A 144 5.60 -19.69 8.16
C LEU A 144 4.43 -18.73 7.95
N LEU A 145 3.52 -19.06 7.04
CA LEU A 145 2.32 -18.25 6.79
C LEU A 145 1.41 -18.20 8.02
N GLU A 146 1.18 -19.35 8.66
CA GLU A 146 0.37 -19.41 9.87
C GLU A 146 1.05 -18.68 11.04
N LEU A 147 2.36 -18.80 11.17
CA LEU A 147 3.13 -18.06 12.17
C LEU A 147 2.99 -16.56 11.97
N VAL A 148 3.09 -16.05 10.73
CA VAL A 148 2.90 -14.62 10.43
C VAL A 148 1.48 -14.19 10.76
N HIS A 149 0.47 -14.96 10.35
CA HIS A 149 -0.94 -14.67 10.64
C HIS A 149 -1.19 -14.58 12.17
N ALA A 150 -0.80 -15.62 12.91
CA ALA A 150 -0.97 -15.64 14.36
C ALA A 150 -0.21 -14.51 15.07
N CYS A 151 1.01 -14.20 14.62
CA CYS A 151 1.80 -13.11 15.15
C CYS A 151 1.14 -11.76 14.90
N MET A 152 0.60 -11.50 13.70
CA MET A 152 -0.07 -10.23 13.38
C MET A 152 -1.34 -10.05 14.22
N CYS A 153 -2.14 -11.11 14.40
CA CYS A 153 -3.32 -11.08 15.29
C CYS A 153 -2.93 -10.78 16.74
N ASP A 154 -1.96 -11.52 17.29
CA ASP A 154 -1.48 -11.33 18.67
C ASP A 154 -0.92 -9.93 18.90
N GLN A 155 -0.12 -9.43 17.97
CA GLN A 155 0.47 -8.10 18.04
C GLN A 155 -0.59 -6.98 17.94
N ALA A 156 -1.59 -7.16 17.07
CA ALA A 156 -2.68 -6.20 16.94
C ALA A 156 -3.59 -6.21 18.16
N ASP A 157 -3.89 -7.39 18.74
CA ASP A 157 -4.67 -7.50 19.97
C ASP A 157 -3.98 -6.78 21.15
N LYS A 158 -2.68 -7.02 21.33
CA LYS A 158 -1.88 -6.32 22.36
C LYS A 158 -1.75 -4.82 22.12
N GLY A 159 -1.77 -4.39 20.89
CA GLY A 159 -1.66 -2.99 20.47
C GLY A 159 -3.02 -2.30 20.24
N GLN A 160 -4.13 -2.91 20.68
CA GLN A 160 -5.50 -2.35 20.56
C GLN A 160 -5.90 -2.02 19.12
N GLY A 161 -5.54 -2.89 18.19
CA GLY A 161 -5.90 -2.78 16.77
C GLY A 161 -4.76 -2.41 15.82
N TYR A 162 -3.54 -2.21 16.35
CA TYR A 162 -2.33 -2.01 15.55
C TYR A 162 -1.16 -2.81 16.14
N PRO A 163 -0.30 -3.46 15.33
CA PRO A 163 0.79 -4.27 15.84
C PRO A 163 1.71 -3.50 16.80
N VAL A 164 1.76 -3.90 18.07
CA VAL A 164 2.44 -3.15 19.15
C VAL A 164 3.94 -2.97 18.89
N ALA A 165 4.60 -3.99 18.31
CA ALA A 165 6.02 -3.88 17.97
C ALA A 165 6.29 -2.80 16.90
N LEU A 166 5.37 -2.61 15.95
CA LEU A 166 5.47 -1.56 14.94
C LEU A 166 5.17 -0.18 15.53
N ALA A 167 4.20 -0.07 16.45
CA ALA A 167 3.94 1.17 17.18
C ALA A 167 5.18 1.63 17.95
N GLU A 168 5.79 0.73 18.71
CA GLU A 168 7.03 0.99 19.46
C GLU A 168 8.20 1.38 18.53
N ALA A 169 8.36 0.66 17.41
CA ALA A 169 9.40 0.99 16.44
C ALA A 169 9.19 2.37 15.83
N HIS A 170 7.93 2.72 15.50
CA HIS A 170 7.56 4.03 14.96
C HIS A 170 7.87 5.14 15.98
N GLU A 171 7.46 5.00 17.24
CA GLU A 171 7.72 5.98 18.28
C GLU A 171 9.22 6.22 18.51
N ARG A 172 10.03 5.16 18.42
CA ARG A 172 11.49 5.24 18.54
C ARG A 172 12.18 5.82 17.30
N ALA A 173 11.58 5.64 16.13
CA ALA A 173 12.11 6.19 14.88
C ALA A 173 11.75 7.67 14.66
N VAL A 174 10.74 8.19 15.37
CA VAL A 174 10.35 9.59 15.26
C VAL A 174 11.43 10.51 15.80
N VAL A 175 12.05 11.29 14.93
CA VAL A 175 12.99 12.35 15.32
C VAL A 175 12.19 13.52 15.90
N ARG A 176 12.24 13.68 17.21
CA ARG A 176 11.58 14.79 17.92
C ARG A 176 12.23 16.14 17.54
N GLY A 177 11.49 17.24 17.70
CA GLY A 177 12.00 18.57 17.37
C GLY A 177 13.33 18.89 18.08
N ALA A 178 13.47 18.51 19.35
CA ALA A 178 14.70 18.66 20.13
C ALA A 178 15.89 17.87 19.56
N ASP A 179 15.65 16.65 19.08
CA ASP A 179 16.69 15.80 18.48
C ASP A 179 17.15 16.38 17.14
N ARG A 180 16.19 16.88 16.36
CA ARG A 180 16.46 17.58 15.10
C ARG A 180 17.30 18.83 15.34
N ASP A 181 16.99 19.63 16.35
CA ASP A 181 17.73 20.85 16.68
C ASP A 181 19.15 20.50 17.20
N THR A 182 19.30 19.40 17.93
CA THR A 182 20.60 18.87 18.35
C THR A 182 21.42 18.41 17.17
N PHE A 183 20.81 17.66 16.23
CA PHE A 183 21.46 17.23 15.00
C PHE A 183 21.92 18.41 14.13
N TYR A 184 21.09 19.43 13.96
CA TYR A 184 21.48 20.63 13.22
C TYR A 184 22.58 21.43 13.91
N ARG A 185 22.62 21.45 15.24
CA ARG A 185 23.75 22.05 15.98
C ARG A 185 25.03 21.26 15.72
N PHE A 186 24.99 19.97 15.82
CA PHE A 186 26.12 19.10 15.54
C PHE A 186 26.65 19.26 14.10
N LEU A 187 25.76 19.29 13.12
CA LEU A 187 26.14 19.57 11.72
C LEU A 187 26.84 20.92 11.57
N ARG A 188 26.26 21.98 12.13
CA ARG A 188 26.84 23.33 12.08
C ARG A 188 28.23 23.36 12.71
N ASP A 189 28.40 22.77 13.87
CA ASP A 189 29.67 22.72 14.56
C ASP A 189 30.73 21.91 13.79
N THR A 190 30.29 20.85 13.12
CA THR A 190 31.14 20.06 12.23
C THR A 190 31.56 20.85 10.99
N PHE A 191 30.65 21.62 10.39
CA PHE A 191 30.96 22.48 9.25
C PHE A 191 31.89 23.59 9.62
N VAL A 192 31.70 24.24 10.78
CA VAL A 192 32.62 25.28 11.28
C VAL A 192 34.02 24.71 11.53
N LYS A 193 34.12 23.52 12.15
CA LYS A 193 35.40 22.84 12.40
C LYS A 193 36.15 22.50 11.11
N ASN A 194 35.44 22.22 10.03
CA ASN A 194 36.02 21.84 8.75
C ASN A 194 36.09 22.99 7.75
N ASN A 195 35.87 24.24 8.19
CA ASN A 195 35.86 25.45 7.34
C ASN A 195 34.91 25.34 6.12
N ILE A 196 33.80 24.60 6.23
CA ILE A 196 32.81 24.47 5.17
C ILE A 196 31.83 25.63 5.29
N GLN A 197 31.80 26.50 4.27
CA GLN A 197 30.80 27.58 4.20
C GLN A 197 29.45 27.00 3.81
N THR A 198 28.44 27.19 4.66
CA THR A 198 27.06 26.76 4.38
C THR A 198 26.18 27.98 4.24
N SER A 199 25.46 28.07 3.13
CA SER A 199 24.35 29.01 2.98
C SER A 199 23.04 28.37 3.43
N ILE A 200 22.45 28.85 4.51
CA ILE A 200 21.11 28.43 4.93
C ILE A 200 20.10 29.24 4.13
N SER A 201 19.17 28.60 3.43
CA SER A 201 18.16 29.32 2.68
C SER A 201 17.26 30.13 3.63
N THR A 202 16.95 31.37 3.25
CA THR A 202 16.10 32.28 4.02
C THR A 202 14.73 31.71 4.34
N LYS A 203 14.22 30.81 3.50
CA LYS A 203 12.98 30.08 3.70
C LYS A 203 13.07 29.06 4.85
N SER A 204 14.20 28.36 4.96
CA SER A 204 14.48 27.42 6.05
C SER A 204 14.69 28.15 7.38
N PHE A 205 15.31 29.33 7.36
CA PHE A 205 15.48 30.18 8.54
C PHE A 205 14.14 30.69 9.07
N LYS A 206 13.26 31.22 8.20
CA LYS A 206 11.95 31.74 8.60
C LYS A 206 11.03 30.67 9.20
N LYS A 207 11.05 29.41 8.68
CA LYS A 207 10.27 28.31 9.26
C LYS A 207 10.68 27.92 10.69
N ARG A 208 11.91 28.24 11.11
CA ARG A 208 12.38 27.92 12.47
C ARG A 208 11.95 28.97 13.51
N TYR A 209 11.71 30.20 13.11
CA TYR A 209 11.41 31.30 14.02
C TYR A 209 9.94 31.71 14.03
N VAL A 210 9.17 31.32 13.04
CA VAL A 210 7.72 31.50 13.03
C VAL A 210 7.13 30.11 13.32
N GLY A 211 7.05 29.80 14.60
CA GLY A 211 6.41 28.56 15.07
C GLY A 211 4.94 28.52 14.61
N ILE A 212 4.68 27.73 13.59
CA ILE A 212 3.37 27.25 13.19
C ILE A 212 3.50 25.75 13.12
#